data_5fb71967750b625d2744ed1065cc7606
#
_entry.id   5fb71967750b625d2744ed1065cc7606
#
_cell.length_a   1.000
_cell.length_b   1.000
_cell.length_c   1.000
_cell.angle_alpha   90.00
_cell.angle_beta   90.00
_cell.angle_gamma   90.00
#
_symmetry.space_group_name_H-M   'P 1'
#
loop_
_entity.id
_entity.type
_entity.pdbx_description
1 polymer ?
#
loop_
_entity_poly.entity_id
_entity_poly.type
_entity_poly.pdbx_seq_one_letter_code
_entity_poly.pdbx_strand_id
1 'polypeptide(L)'
;GDVCFSHKDFAGVHFTGSTQVFNAMWETIGKNIGRYRSYPRIVGETGGKDFVLAHKSADPDVVVTALLRGAFEFQGQKCSAASRAYIPSNIAEEVKKKLVAGVRQFKMGTVEDFSNFINAVIDGKSYNNIKQYIDKAKKDPKCQILVGGKCDDKEGYFVQPTVIETKNPTSTTMCEEIFGPVLTLYVYPASNFDKALELVDSTSPYALTGSIIAQDRKAIEHATVKLRHAAGNFYINDKPTGAVVGQQPFGGGRASGTNDKAGSQLNLYRWLSARTIKETFNPPIDFRYPFLQEK
;
A
#
# COMPACT_ATOMS: atom_id res chain seq x y z
N GLY A 1 6.96 16.94 -17.84
CA GLY A 1 7.51 17.14 -16.47
C GLY A 1 8.46 18.30 -16.41
N ASP A 2 9.54 18.28 -17.22
CA ASP A 2 10.69 19.19 -17.10
C ASP A 2 10.32 20.67 -17.21
N VAL A 3 9.44 21.03 -18.16
CA VAL A 3 8.97 22.42 -18.31
C VAL A 3 8.24 22.92 -17.05
N CYS A 4 7.40 22.06 -16.45
CA CYS A 4 6.68 22.42 -15.22
C CYS A 4 7.64 22.58 -14.04
N PHE A 5 8.52 21.58 -13.83
CA PHE A 5 9.44 21.56 -12.70
C PHE A 5 10.56 22.63 -12.79
N SER A 6 10.83 23.20 -13.97
CA SER A 6 11.77 24.31 -14.12
C SER A 6 11.14 25.69 -14.09
N HIS A 7 9.80 25.78 -14.09
CA HIS A 7 9.11 27.06 -14.11
C HIS A 7 9.17 27.76 -12.76
N LYS A 8 9.47 29.06 -12.74
CA LYS A 8 9.60 29.87 -11.49
C LYS A 8 8.34 29.91 -10.62
N ASP A 9 7.15 29.77 -11.23
CA ASP A 9 5.86 29.80 -10.56
C ASP A 9 5.35 28.40 -10.22
N PHE A 10 6.21 27.36 -10.30
CA PHE A 10 5.85 26.03 -9.86
C PHE A 10 5.51 26.01 -8.38
N ALA A 11 4.26 25.70 -8.04
CA ALA A 11 3.72 25.79 -6.69
C ALA A 11 3.48 24.44 -6.02
N GLY A 12 3.43 23.36 -6.78
CA GLY A 12 3.27 22.03 -6.20
C GLY A 12 2.95 20.94 -7.21
N VAL A 13 3.00 19.70 -6.73
CA VAL A 13 2.65 18.49 -7.48
C VAL A 13 1.83 17.56 -6.61
N HIS A 14 0.76 17.01 -7.18
CA HIS A 14 0.00 15.90 -6.63
C HIS A 14 0.20 14.69 -7.55
N PHE A 15 0.88 13.68 -7.07
CA PHE A 15 1.32 12.53 -7.87
C PHE A 15 0.74 11.23 -7.33
N THR A 16 0.29 10.37 -8.24
CA THR A 16 0.01 8.97 -7.96
C THR A 16 0.76 8.12 -8.98
N GLY A 17 1.59 7.20 -8.52
CA GLY A 17 2.41 6.35 -9.39
C GLY A 17 3.54 5.64 -8.66
N SER A 18 4.60 5.27 -9.37
CA SER A 18 5.68 4.52 -8.75
C SER A 18 6.51 5.36 -7.78
N THR A 19 6.95 4.74 -6.69
CA THR A 19 7.84 5.35 -5.68
C THR A 19 9.13 5.88 -6.30
N GLN A 20 9.69 5.18 -7.28
CA GLN A 20 10.90 5.63 -7.96
C GLN A 20 10.70 6.96 -8.70
N VAL A 21 9.58 7.11 -9.42
CA VAL A 21 9.27 8.36 -10.13
C VAL A 21 9.02 9.49 -9.12
N PHE A 22 8.34 9.22 -8.02
CA PHE A 22 8.10 10.21 -6.98
C PHE A 22 9.40 10.69 -6.31
N ASN A 23 10.32 9.78 -6.03
CA ASN A 23 11.64 10.13 -5.51
C ASN A 23 12.42 11.03 -6.49
N ALA A 24 12.36 10.75 -7.80
CA ALA A 24 12.97 11.59 -8.82
C ALA A 24 12.34 12.99 -8.90
N MET A 25 11.02 13.10 -8.67
CA MET A 25 10.33 14.41 -8.56
C MET A 25 10.85 15.21 -7.36
N TRP A 26 10.98 14.58 -6.18
CA TRP A 26 11.56 15.20 -4.99
C TRP A 26 12.96 15.73 -5.24
N GLU A 27 13.80 14.90 -5.85
CA GLU A 27 15.17 15.28 -6.21
C GLU A 27 15.19 16.48 -7.16
N THR A 28 14.36 16.45 -8.21
CA THR A 28 14.27 17.53 -9.21
C THR A 28 13.79 18.84 -8.58
N ILE A 29 12.77 18.78 -7.73
CA ILE A 29 12.23 19.94 -7.02
C ILE A 29 13.29 20.49 -6.06
N GLY A 30 13.98 19.62 -5.32
CA GLY A 30 15.06 20.02 -4.41
C GLY A 30 16.22 20.73 -5.12
N LYS A 31 16.65 20.25 -6.27
CA LYS A 31 17.69 20.87 -7.11
C LYS A 31 17.27 22.25 -7.64
N ASN A 32 15.99 22.48 -7.86
CA ASN A 32 15.45 23.72 -8.39
C ASN A 32 14.93 24.70 -7.31
N ILE A 33 15.05 24.37 -6.02
CA ILE A 33 14.38 25.08 -4.93
C ILE A 33 14.65 26.60 -4.91
N GLY A 34 15.85 27.04 -5.26
CA GLY A 34 16.22 28.45 -5.32
C GLY A 34 15.62 29.22 -6.50
N ARG A 35 14.96 28.57 -7.45
CA ARG A 35 14.34 29.18 -8.63
C ARG A 35 12.86 29.50 -8.40
N TYR A 36 12.23 28.84 -7.44
CA TYR A 36 10.78 28.98 -7.21
C TYR A 36 10.46 30.22 -6.38
N ARG A 37 9.35 30.89 -6.70
CA ARG A 37 8.83 32.02 -5.93
C ARG A 37 8.32 31.64 -4.54
N SER A 38 7.93 30.38 -4.36
CA SER A 38 7.47 29.83 -3.08
C SER A 38 7.92 28.38 -2.96
N TYR A 39 7.97 27.86 -1.74
CA TYR A 39 8.24 26.43 -1.53
C TYR A 39 7.10 25.59 -2.07
N PRO A 40 7.34 24.71 -3.07
CA PRO A 40 6.30 23.88 -3.65
C PRO A 40 5.71 22.89 -2.66
N ARG A 41 4.43 22.60 -2.79
CA ARG A 41 3.76 21.53 -2.07
C ARG A 41 3.98 20.22 -2.82
N ILE A 42 4.33 19.16 -2.10
CA ILE A 42 4.54 17.85 -2.70
C ILE A 42 3.62 16.87 -1.97
N VAL A 43 2.68 16.29 -2.71
CA VAL A 43 1.77 15.25 -2.25
C VAL A 43 1.92 14.04 -3.15
N GLY A 44 2.12 12.87 -2.57
CA GLY A 44 2.30 11.63 -3.31
C GLY A 44 1.60 10.46 -2.68
N GLU A 45 0.98 9.67 -3.55
CA GLU A 45 0.49 8.33 -3.31
C GLU A 45 1.29 7.37 -4.19
N THR A 46 2.05 6.48 -3.58
CA THR A 46 3.00 5.64 -4.31
C THR A 46 2.76 4.16 -4.05
N GLY A 47 3.78 3.33 -4.20
CA GLY A 47 3.66 1.88 -4.10
C GLY A 47 3.20 1.37 -2.75
N GLY A 48 2.82 0.10 -2.72
CA GLY A 48 2.42 -0.63 -1.53
C GLY A 48 2.96 -2.06 -1.53
N LYS A 49 3.10 -2.62 -0.34
CA LYS A 49 3.35 -4.05 -0.12
C LYS A 49 2.45 -4.54 1.01
N ASP A 50 1.18 -4.58 0.70
CA ASP A 50 0.12 -4.60 1.68
C ASP A 50 -0.08 -5.99 2.24
N PHE A 51 -0.43 -6.04 3.52
CA PHE A 51 -0.44 -7.30 4.27
C PHE A 51 -1.84 -7.69 4.73
N VAL A 52 -2.01 -9.01 4.85
CA VAL A 52 -3.06 -9.62 5.67
C VAL A 52 -2.38 -10.41 6.78
N LEU A 53 -2.63 -10.06 8.02
CA LEU A 53 -2.17 -10.79 9.21
C LEU A 53 -3.35 -11.49 9.86
N ALA A 54 -3.34 -12.82 9.87
CA ALA A 54 -4.32 -13.60 10.62
C ALA A 54 -3.79 -13.92 12.02
N HIS A 55 -4.63 -13.75 13.05
CA HIS A 55 -4.36 -14.24 14.40
C HIS A 55 -4.85 -15.70 14.55
N LYS A 56 -4.36 -16.42 15.55
CA LYS A 56 -4.78 -17.82 15.83
C LYS A 56 -6.27 -18.01 16.07
N SER A 57 -6.99 -16.93 16.42
CA SER A 57 -8.45 -16.91 16.57
C SER A 57 -9.21 -16.53 15.29
N ALA A 58 -8.51 -16.31 14.18
CA ALA A 58 -9.14 -15.93 12.93
C ALA A 58 -9.99 -17.08 12.37
N ASP A 59 -11.12 -16.71 11.77
CA ASP A 59 -11.92 -17.64 10.98
C ASP A 59 -11.24 -17.88 9.62
N PRO A 60 -10.90 -19.15 9.27
CA PRO A 60 -10.25 -19.47 8.00
C PRO A 60 -11.01 -18.98 6.77
N ASP A 61 -12.35 -19.00 6.77
CA ASP A 61 -13.15 -18.56 5.62
C ASP A 61 -13.09 -17.05 5.42
N VAL A 62 -13.05 -16.28 6.50
CA VAL A 62 -12.83 -14.83 6.46
C VAL A 62 -11.44 -14.52 5.91
N VAL A 63 -10.40 -15.22 6.39
CA VAL A 63 -9.03 -15.08 5.88
C VAL A 63 -8.97 -15.36 4.39
N VAL A 64 -9.50 -16.50 3.95
CA VAL A 64 -9.48 -16.91 2.54
C VAL A 64 -10.21 -15.91 1.66
N THR A 65 -11.39 -15.45 2.07
CA THR A 65 -12.16 -14.45 1.32
C THR A 65 -11.42 -13.12 1.18
N ALA A 66 -10.81 -12.65 2.28
CA ALA A 66 -10.00 -11.43 2.26
C ALA A 66 -8.78 -11.56 1.32
N LEU A 67 -8.13 -12.72 1.29
CA LEU A 67 -7.00 -12.99 0.40
C LEU A 67 -7.43 -13.11 -1.07
N LEU A 68 -8.50 -13.86 -1.37
CA LEU A 68 -9.00 -14.02 -2.75
C LEU A 68 -9.39 -12.67 -3.36
N ARG A 69 -10.17 -11.88 -2.65
CA ARG A 69 -10.58 -10.54 -3.12
C ARG A 69 -9.42 -9.55 -3.07
N GLY A 70 -8.70 -9.50 -1.96
CA GLY A 70 -7.65 -8.51 -1.74
C GLY A 70 -6.46 -8.63 -2.70
N ALA A 71 -6.07 -9.87 -3.06
CA ALA A 71 -4.91 -10.10 -3.91
C ALA A 71 -5.22 -10.13 -5.41
N PHE A 72 -6.44 -10.53 -5.80
CA PHE A 72 -6.69 -10.88 -7.20
C PHE A 72 -7.73 -10.01 -7.92
N GLU A 73 -8.56 -9.24 -7.20
CA GLU A 73 -9.40 -8.22 -7.83
C GLU A 73 -8.56 -7.31 -8.72
N PHE A 74 -9.02 -7.04 -9.95
CA PHE A 74 -8.30 -6.23 -10.94
C PHE A 74 -6.86 -6.72 -11.18
N GLN A 75 -6.65 -8.03 -11.17
CA GLN A 75 -5.36 -8.71 -11.39
C GLN A 75 -4.27 -8.26 -10.39
N GLY A 76 -4.64 -7.86 -9.16
CA GLY A 76 -3.71 -7.33 -8.18
C GLY A 76 -3.02 -6.03 -8.58
N GLN A 77 -3.51 -5.33 -9.60
CA GLN A 77 -2.97 -4.06 -10.09
C GLN A 77 -3.54 -2.88 -9.30
N LYS A 78 -3.44 -2.96 -7.99
CA LYS A 78 -3.81 -1.89 -7.05
C LYS A 78 -2.64 -1.65 -6.12
N CYS A 79 -2.33 -0.39 -5.84
CA CYS A 79 -1.32 -0.02 -4.84
C CYS A 79 -1.61 -0.64 -3.46
N SER A 80 -2.89 -0.90 -3.16
CA SER A 80 -3.40 -1.48 -1.91
C SER A 80 -3.72 -2.98 -1.97
N ALA A 81 -3.40 -3.68 -3.07
CA ALA A 81 -3.69 -5.11 -3.18
C ALA A 81 -2.94 -5.92 -2.12
N ALA A 82 -3.62 -6.90 -1.51
CA ALA A 82 -2.96 -7.85 -0.62
C ALA A 82 -1.88 -8.62 -1.40
N SER A 83 -0.63 -8.48 -1.02
CA SER A 83 0.47 -9.14 -1.74
C SER A 83 1.34 -10.01 -0.86
N ARG A 84 1.19 -9.88 0.47
CA ARG A 84 1.80 -10.76 1.48
C ARG A 84 0.79 -11.11 2.58
N ALA A 85 0.84 -12.36 3.05
CA ALA A 85 -0.02 -12.82 4.13
C ALA A 85 0.77 -13.60 5.17
N TYR A 86 0.43 -13.37 6.43
CA TYR A 86 1.02 -14.04 7.59
C TYR A 86 -0.06 -14.87 8.25
N ILE A 87 0.10 -16.19 8.20
CA ILE A 87 -0.92 -17.16 8.63
C ILE A 87 -0.39 -17.95 9.82
N PRO A 88 -1.12 -18.02 10.94
CA PRO A 88 -0.68 -18.81 12.08
C PRO A 88 -0.79 -20.31 11.80
N SER A 89 0.14 -21.10 12.33
CA SER A 89 0.29 -22.53 12.05
C SER A 89 -0.95 -23.38 12.36
N ASN A 90 -1.79 -22.96 13.30
CA ASN A 90 -2.99 -23.70 13.70
C ASN A 90 -4.11 -23.72 12.63
N ILE A 91 -4.16 -22.74 11.73
CA ILE A 91 -5.16 -22.67 10.64
C ILE A 91 -4.53 -22.74 9.26
N ALA A 92 -3.19 -22.79 9.15
CA ALA A 92 -2.47 -22.63 7.89
C ALA A 92 -2.86 -23.67 6.83
N GLU A 93 -2.97 -24.93 7.19
CA GLU A 93 -3.30 -26.00 6.22
C GLU A 93 -4.73 -25.85 5.67
N GLU A 94 -5.68 -25.48 6.53
CA GLU A 94 -7.07 -25.23 6.11
C GLU A 94 -7.14 -24.02 5.18
N VAL A 95 -6.49 -22.90 5.56
CA VAL A 95 -6.43 -21.68 4.74
C VAL A 95 -5.79 -21.97 3.39
N LYS A 96 -4.64 -22.66 3.33
CA LYS A 96 -3.98 -23.01 2.07
C LYS A 96 -4.87 -23.87 1.17
N LYS A 97 -5.50 -24.90 1.73
CA LYS A 97 -6.41 -25.78 0.98
C LYS A 97 -7.57 -24.99 0.37
N LYS A 98 -8.27 -24.17 1.18
CA LYS A 98 -9.40 -23.36 0.74
C LYS A 98 -8.98 -22.27 -0.25
N LEU A 99 -7.85 -21.60 -0.02
CA LEU A 99 -7.31 -20.59 -0.92
C LEU A 99 -6.98 -21.14 -2.30
N VAL A 100 -6.28 -22.29 -2.36
CA VAL A 100 -5.97 -22.97 -3.63
C VAL A 100 -7.26 -23.38 -4.35
N ALA A 101 -8.24 -23.93 -3.63
CA ALA A 101 -9.54 -24.28 -4.21
C ALA A 101 -10.28 -23.06 -4.75
N GLY A 102 -10.25 -21.92 -4.04
CA GLY A 102 -10.85 -20.66 -4.49
C GLY A 102 -10.19 -20.09 -5.73
N VAL A 103 -8.84 -20.06 -5.78
CA VAL A 103 -8.11 -19.56 -6.97
C VAL A 103 -8.40 -20.43 -8.20
N ARG A 104 -8.57 -21.74 -8.05
CA ARG A 104 -8.92 -22.64 -9.17
C ARG A 104 -10.31 -22.40 -9.76
N GLN A 105 -11.19 -21.71 -9.05
CA GLN A 105 -12.53 -21.34 -9.52
C GLN A 105 -12.52 -20.08 -10.37
N PHE A 106 -11.45 -19.30 -10.33
CA PHE A 106 -11.37 -18.08 -11.13
C PHE A 106 -11.34 -18.39 -12.61
N LYS A 107 -12.31 -17.85 -13.34
CA LYS A 107 -12.27 -17.83 -14.80
C LYS A 107 -11.37 -16.67 -15.25
N MET A 108 -10.61 -16.92 -16.30
CA MET A 108 -9.67 -15.95 -16.87
C MET A 108 -9.96 -15.82 -18.37
N GLY A 109 -10.11 -14.59 -18.84
CA GLY A 109 -10.42 -14.29 -20.23
C GLY A 109 -10.59 -12.79 -20.49
N THR A 110 -11.32 -12.46 -21.56
CA THR A 110 -11.52 -11.07 -21.98
C THR A 110 -12.49 -10.31 -21.07
N VAL A 111 -12.47 -8.99 -21.13
CA VAL A 111 -13.30 -8.10 -20.27
C VAL A 111 -14.77 -8.08 -20.68
N GLU A 112 -15.10 -8.49 -21.90
CA GLU A 112 -16.48 -8.54 -22.41
C GLU A 112 -17.31 -9.64 -21.76
N ASP A 113 -16.66 -10.72 -21.28
CA ASP A 113 -17.33 -11.78 -20.52
C ASP A 113 -17.21 -11.51 -19.03
N PHE A 114 -18.27 -10.99 -18.41
CA PHE A 114 -18.32 -10.68 -16.97
C PHE A 114 -18.24 -11.89 -16.05
N SER A 115 -18.26 -13.12 -16.58
CA SER A 115 -17.94 -14.31 -15.80
C SER A 115 -16.44 -14.48 -15.53
N ASN A 116 -15.58 -13.75 -16.23
CA ASN A 116 -14.14 -13.74 -16.03
C ASN A 116 -13.76 -12.84 -14.85
N PHE A 117 -13.32 -13.43 -13.76
CA PHE A 117 -12.81 -12.69 -12.59
C PHE A 117 -11.41 -12.10 -12.84
N ILE A 118 -10.64 -12.74 -13.73
CA ILE A 118 -9.26 -12.36 -14.07
C ILE A 118 -9.18 -12.03 -15.56
N ASN A 119 -8.56 -10.89 -15.86
CA ASN A 119 -8.30 -10.44 -17.22
C ASN A 119 -6.79 -10.30 -17.47
N ALA A 120 -6.40 -9.76 -18.63
CA ALA A 120 -5.00 -9.45 -18.93
C ALA A 120 -4.46 -8.34 -18.01
N VAL A 121 -3.16 -8.35 -17.71
CA VAL A 121 -2.48 -7.20 -17.09
C VAL A 121 -2.25 -6.09 -18.12
N ILE A 122 -1.93 -4.88 -17.63
CA ILE A 122 -2.06 -3.64 -18.40
C ILE A 122 -1.21 -3.59 -19.68
N ASP A 123 0.02 -4.12 -19.64
CA ASP A 123 0.96 -4.07 -20.77
C ASP A 123 2.05 -5.16 -20.70
N GLY A 124 2.85 -5.27 -21.76
CA GLY A 124 3.95 -6.22 -21.84
C GLY A 124 5.07 -5.96 -20.82
N LYS A 125 5.28 -4.71 -20.39
CA LYS A 125 6.26 -4.38 -19.36
C LYS A 125 5.82 -4.95 -18.02
N SER A 126 4.56 -4.75 -17.65
CA SER A 126 3.94 -5.31 -16.45
C SER A 126 3.99 -6.84 -16.47
N TYR A 127 3.55 -7.45 -17.58
CA TYR A 127 3.61 -8.90 -17.79
C TYR A 127 5.01 -9.47 -17.58
N ASN A 128 6.02 -8.91 -18.23
CA ASN A 128 7.40 -9.37 -18.11
C ASN A 128 7.95 -9.21 -16.69
N ASN A 129 7.63 -8.09 -16.02
CA ASN A 129 8.02 -7.86 -14.65
C ASN A 129 7.41 -8.92 -13.71
N ILE A 130 6.11 -9.15 -13.78
CA ILE A 130 5.42 -10.13 -12.94
C ILE A 130 5.96 -11.54 -13.19
N LYS A 131 6.15 -11.90 -14.47
CA LYS A 131 6.74 -13.18 -14.88
C LYS A 131 8.12 -13.40 -14.26
N GLN A 132 8.98 -12.37 -14.22
CA GLN A 132 10.30 -12.47 -13.60
C GLN A 132 10.23 -12.78 -12.09
N TYR A 133 9.28 -12.19 -11.34
CA TYR A 133 9.07 -12.51 -9.92
C TYR A 133 8.60 -13.94 -9.72
N ILE A 134 7.66 -14.42 -10.56
CA ILE A 134 7.18 -15.81 -10.52
C ILE A 134 8.33 -16.78 -10.82
N ASP A 135 9.14 -16.49 -11.85
CA ASP A 135 10.26 -17.35 -12.25
C ASP A 135 11.40 -17.33 -11.20
N LYS A 136 11.64 -16.22 -10.52
CA LYS A 136 12.54 -16.14 -9.37
C LYS A 136 12.03 -17.03 -8.22
N ALA A 137 10.75 -16.94 -7.89
CA ALA A 137 10.15 -17.74 -6.83
C ALA A 137 10.19 -19.25 -7.12
N LYS A 138 10.01 -19.67 -8.38
CA LYS A 138 10.16 -21.07 -8.79
C LYS A 138 11.57 -21.62 -8.60
N LYS A 139 12.59 -20.75 -8.68
CA LYS A 139 14.00 -21.13 -8.52
C LYS A 139 14.47 -21.06 -7.07
N ASP A 140 13.72 -20.41 -6.19
CA ASP A 140 14.08 -20.30 -4.78
C ASP A 140 13.67 -21.57 -4.02
N PRO A 141 14.61 -22.34 -3.44
CA PRO A 141 14.31 -23.56 -2.71
C PRO A 141 13.48 -23.32 -1.42
N LYS A 142 13.38 -22.07 -0.96
CA LYS A 142 12.55 -21.67 0.18
C LYS A 142 11.12 -21.30 -0.22
N CYS A 143 10.82 -21.27 -1.52
CA CYS A 143 9.51 -20.93 -2.07
C CYS A 143 8.85 -22.15 -2.74
N GLN A 144 7.53 -22.26 -2.59
CA GLN A 144 6.70 -23.25 -3.25
C GLN A 144 5.51 -22.56 -3.91
N ILE A 145 5.30 -22.80 -5.21
CA ILE A 145 4.07 -22.37 -5.89
C ILE A 145 2.95 -23.34 -5.52
N LEU A 146 1.93 -22.85 -4.81
CA LEU A 146 0.79 -23.66 -4.40
C LEU A 146 -0.25 -23.77 -5.52
N VAL A 147 -0.42 -22.71 -6.31
CA VAL A 147 -1.34 -22.66 -7.46
C VAL A 147 -0.92 -21.54 -8.42
N GLY A 148 -1.25 -21.64 -9.69
CA GLY A 148 -0.92 -20.67 -10.73
C GLY A 148 0.49 -20.82 -11.28
N GLY A 149 1.19 -19.72 -11.46
CA GLY A 149 2.59 -19.70 -11.93
C GLY A 149 2.77 -19.77 -13.45
N LYS A 150 1.71 -19.76 -14.24
CA LYS A 150 1.77 -19.73 -15.71
C LYS A 150 1.47 -18.34 -16.24
N CYS A 151 2.12 -17.97 -17.33
CA CYS A 151 1.94 -16.71 -18.04
C CYS A 151 1.79 -17.02 -19.52
N ASP A 152 0.87 -16.36 -20.22
CA ASP A 152 0.61 -16.52 -21.66
C ASP A 152 0.36 -15.15 -22.27
N ASP A 153 1.10 -14.81 -23.34
CA ASP A 153 1.02 -13.54 -24.07
C ASP A 153 0.61 -13.69 -25.55
N LYS A 154 0.05 -14.86 -25.93
CA LYS A 154 -0.35 -15.11 -27.31
C LYS A 154 -1.52 -14.26 -27.78
N GLU A 155 -2.55 -14.13 -26.93
CA GLU A 155 -3.76 -13.35 -27.23
C GLU A 155 -3.88 -12.10 -26.37
N GLY A 156 -3.11 -12.02 -25.29
CA GLY A 156 -3.10 -10.93 -24.31
C GLY A 156 -2.13 -11.23 -23.19
N TYR A 157 -1.82 -10.24 -22.40
CA TYR A 157 -0.85 -10.36 -21.30
C TYR A 157 -1.45 -11.07 -20.07
N PHE A 158 -1.75 -12.36 -20.21
CA PHE A 158 -2.41 -13.14 -19.16
C PHE A 158 -1.41 -13.72 -18.16
N VAL A 159 -1.63 -13.43 -16.88
CA VAL A 159 -0.89 -14.00 -15.76
C VAL A 159 -1.87 -14.75 -14.87
N GLN A 160 -1.66 -16.04 -14.67
CA GLN A 160 -2.50 -16.81 -13.74
C GLN A 160 -2.35 -16.29 -12.31
N PRO A 161 -3.45 -16.14 -11.56
CA PRO A 161 -3.42 -15.90 -10.12
C PRO A 161 -2.49 -16.91 -9.45
N THR A 162 -1.47 -16.39 -8.79
CA THR A 162 -0.37 -17.20 -8.28
C THR A 162 -0.26 -17.04 -6.76
N VAL A 163 -0.30 -18.15 -6.06
CA VAL A 163 -0.06 -18.22 -4.61
C VAL A 163 1.27 -18.92 -4.36
N ILE A 164 2.14 -18.24 -3.63
CA ILE A 164 3.46 -18.69 -3.24
C ILE A 164 3.46 -18.90 -1.72
N GLU A 165 3.93 -20.04 -1.24
CA GLU A 165 4.32 -20.20 0.17
C GLU A 165 5.84 -20.04 0.28
N THR A 166 6.31 -19.26 1.26
CA THR A 166 7.74 -19.09 1.51
C THR A 166 8.11 -19.44 2.96
N LYS A 167 9.27 -20.06 3.14
CA LYS A 167 9.90 -20.25 4.45
C LYS A 167 10.78 -19.06 4.87
N ASN A 168 10.98 -18.10 3.97
CA ASN A 168 11.75 -16.90 4.22
C ASN A 168 10.83 -15.67 4.30
N PRO A 169 10.56 -15.09 5.49
CA PRO A 169 9.66 -13.94 5.64
C PRO A 169 10.19 -12.66 4.96
N THR A 170 11.46 -12.63 4.56
CA THR A 170 12.11 -11.53 3.84
C THR A 170 12.45 -11.88 2.40
N SER A 171 11.77 -12.87 1.80
CA SER A 171 11.93 -13.18 0.38
C SER A 171 11.53 -11.98 -0.49
N THR A 172 12.07 -11.91 -1.70
CA THR A 172 11.81 -10.83 -2.65
C THR A 172 10.30 -10.61 -2.85
N THR A 173 9.53 -11.69 -2.95
CA THR A 173 8.07 -11.61 -3.13
C THR A 173 7.29 -11.18 -1.87
N MET A 174 7.93 -11.16 -0.70
CA MET A 174 7.38 -10.58 0.53
C MET A 174 7.75 -9.11 0.71
N CYS A 175 8.85 -8.64 0.10
CA CYS A 175 9.41 -7.32 0.33
C CYS A 175 9.05 -6.31 -0.76
N GLU A 176 9.08 -6.72 -2.05
CA GLU A 176 8.98 -5.85 -3.20
C GLU A 176 7.56 -5.80 -3.78
N GLU A 177 7.15 -4.63 -4.27
CA GLU A 177 5.89 -4.46 -4.98
C GLU A 177 5.95 -5.11 -6.36
N ILE A 178 5.07 -6.07 -6.62
CA ILE A 178 4.99 -6.79 -7.90
C ILE A 178 3.97 -6.16 -8.84
N PHE A 179 2.90 -5.63 -8.30
CA PHE A 179 1.78 -5.02 -9.02
C PHE A 179 1.09 -5.97 -10.01
N GLY A 180 0.79 -7.17 -9.54
CA GLY A 180 0.21 -8.25 -10.33
C GLY A 180 -0.50 -9.30 -9.46
N PRO A 181 -1.12 -10.33 -10.06
CA PRO A 181 -1.90 -11.33 -9.35
C PRO A 181 -1.01 -12.36 -8.65
N VAL A 182 -0.17 -11.91 -7.74
CA VAL A 182 0.80 -12.73 -6.99
C VAL A 182 0.67 -12.45 -5.50
N LEU A 183 0.32 -13.49 -4.75
CA LEU A 183 0.20 -13.47 -3.29
C LEU A 183 1.26 -14.39 -2.69
N THR A 184 2.01 -13.91 -1.70
CA THR A 184 2.98 -14.71 -0.96
C THR A 184 2.53 -14.94 0.47
N LEU A 185 2.52 -16.18 0.91
CA LEU A 185 2.16 -16.63 2.25
C LEU A 185 3.42 -16.96 3.06
N TYR A 186 3.43 -16.53 4.31
CA TYR A 186 4.38 -16.97 5.33
C TYR A 186 3.61 -17.54 6.52
N VAL A 187 3.93 -18.79 6.89
CA VAL A 187 3.33 -19.47 8.04
C VAL A 187 4.20 -19.22 9.27
N TYR A 188 3.61 -18.62 10.31
CA TYR A 188 4.29 -18.37 11.57
C TYR A 188 3.74 -19.26 12.70
N PRO A 189 4.54 -19.59 13.74
CA PRO A 189 4.05 -20.35 14.90
C PRO A 189 2.92 -19.62 15.62
N ALA A 190 1.78 -20.26 15.83
CA ALA A 190 0.59 -19.65 16.42
C ALA A 190 0.82 -19.05 17.83
N SER A 191 1.87 -19.51 18.53
CA SER A 191 2.31 -18.97 19.84
C SER A 191 3.10 -17.66 19.74
N ASN A 192 3.60 -17.28 18.53
CA ASN A 192 4.55 -16.18 18.35
C ASN A 192 3.94 -14.99 17.62
N PHE A 193 2.77 -14.54 18.08
CA PHE A 193 2.05 -13.44 17.44
C PHE A 193 2.85 -12.12 17.44
N ASP A 194 3.53 -11.80 18.55
CA ASP A 194 4.39 -10.60 18.61
C ASP A 194 5.50 -10.60 17.57
N LYS A 195 6.12 -11.76 17.34
CA LYS A 195 7.13 -11.88 16.29
C LYS A 195 6.55 -11.70 14.89
N ALA A 196 5.31 -12.15 14.67
CA ALA A 196 4.60 -11.91 13.41
C ALA A 196 4.33 -10.40 13.21
N LEU A 197 3.93 -9.68 14.26
CA LEU A 197 3.76 -8.22 14.22
C LEU A 197 5.07 -7.49 13.86
N GLU A 198 6.20 -7.89 14.48
CA GLU A 198 7.52 -7.34 14.15
C GLU A 198 7.90 -7.59 12.66
N LEU A 199 7.64 -8.80 12.16
CA LEU A 199 7.88 -9.15 10.75
C LEU A 199 7.01 -8.31 9.82
N VAL A 200 5.71 -8.15 10.10
CA VAL A 200 4.80 -7.30 9.32
C VAL A 200 5.35 -5.88 9.21
N ASP A 201 5.81 -5.31 10.32
CA ASP A 201 6.29 -3.93 10.37
C ASP A 201 7.62 -3.73 9.62
N SER A 202 8.51 -4.72 9.66
CA SER A 202 9.90 -4.59 9.20
C SER A 202 10.19 -5.17 7.81
N THR A 203 9.33 -6.05 7.27
CA THR A 203 9.61 -6.79 6.04
C THR A 203 9.70 -5.91 4.80
N SER A 204 8.98 -4.78 4.76
CA SER A 204 8.90 -3.93 3.59
C SER A 204 9.02 -2.45 3.96
N PRO A 205 9.59 -1.61 3.08
CA PRO A 205 9.66 -0.16 3.31
C PRO A 205 8.33 0.56 3.13
N TYR A 206 7.30 -0.12 2.65
CA TYR A 206 5.98 0.44 2.40
C TYR A 206 5.09 0.43 3.65
N ALA A 207 4.14 1.36 3.71
CA ALA A 207 3.13 1.45 4.77
C ALA A 207 1.82 2.05 4.22
N LEU A 208 1.27 1.46 3.16
CA LEU A 208 0.05 1.96 2.54
C LEU A 208 -1.18 1.40 3.24
N THR A 209 -1.44 0.11 3.09
CA THR A 209 -2.58 -0.55 3.71
C THR A 209 -2.18 -1.86 4.41
N GLY A 210 -3.05 -2.31 5.29
CA GLY A 210 -2.88 -3.59 5.96
C GLY A 210 -4.16 -4.04 6.66
N SER A 211 -4.27 -5.34 6.89
CA SER A 211 -5.43 -5.93 7.58
C SER A 211 -5.00 -6.89 8.67
N ILE A 212 -5.74 -6.85 9.79
CA ILE A 212 -5.75 -7.88 10.83
C ILE A 212 -7.06 -8.66 10.79
N ILE A 213 -6.98 -9.98 10.79
CA ILE A 213 -8.15 -10.87 10.89
C ILE A 213 -8.06 -11.66 12.18
N ALA A 214 -9.01 -11.43 13.08
CA ALA A 214 -9.06 -12.05 14.40
C ALA A 214 -10.46 -11.97 15.00
N GLN A 215 -10.83 -12.95 15.83
CA GLN A 215 -12.00 -12.89 16.70
C GLN A 215 -11.63 -12.38 18.10
N ASP A 216 -10.40 -12.55 18.53
CA ASP A 216 -9.90 -12.06 19.83
C ASP A 216 -9.71 -10.54 19.79
N ARG A 217 -10.56 -9.82 20.54
CA ARG A 217 -10.53 -8.35 20.61
C ARG A 217 -9.21 -7.81 21.15
N LYS A 218 -8.61 -8.48 22.14
CA LYS A 218 -7.33 -8.06 22.71
C LYS A 218 -6.19 -8.18 21.68
N ALA A 219 -6.22 -9.22 20.86
CA ALA A 219 -5.25 -9.36 19.77
C ALA A 219 -5.40 -8.26 18.71
N ILE A 220 -6.65 -7.86 18.40
CA ILE A 220 -6.92 -6.73 17.49
C ILE A 220 -6.35 -5.42 18.06
N GLU A 221 -6.63 -5.12 19.32
CA GLU A 221 -6.15 -3.91 20.00
C GLU A 221 -4.62 -3.88 20.06
N HIS A 222 -4.00 -4.99 20.43
CA HIS A 222 -2.55 -5.13 20.46
C HIS A 222 -1.92 -4.91 19.08
N ALA A 223 -2.45 -5.56 18.03
CA ALA A 223 -1.98 -5.38 16.66
C ALA A 223 -2.16 -3.94 16.17
N THR A 224 -3.29 -3.30 16.49
CA THR A 224 -3.55 -1.89 16.11
C THR A 224 -2.49 -0.95 16.70
N VAL A 225 -2.10 -1.16 17.96
CA VAL A 225 -1.05 -0.37 18.60
C VAL A 225 0.32 -0.65 18.02
N LYS A 226 0.67 -1.92 17.83
CA LYS A 226 1.99 -2.33 17.33
C LYS A 226 2.22 -1.91 15.87
N LEU A 227 1.18 -2.01 15.04
CA LEU A 227 1.25 -1.74 13.60
C LEU A 227 0.80 -0.33 13.19
N ARG A 228 0.65 0.61 14.14
CA ARG A 228 0.17 1.98 13.88
C ARG A 228 0.95 2.75 12.81
N HIS A 229 2.20 2.36 12.53
CA HIS A 229 3.04 2.95 11.50
C HIS A 229 3.28 2.03 10.29
N ALA A 230 2.69 0.83 10.29
CA ALA A 230 2.84 -0.14 9.20
C ALA A 230 1.79 -0.01 8.10
N ALA A 231 0.73 0.77 8.33
CA ALA A 231 -0.32 1.03 7.36
C ALA A 231 -0.99 2.37 7.62
N GLY A 232 -1.20 3.17 6.58
CA GLY A 232 -1.99 4.40 6.64
C GLY A 232 -3.49 4.11 6.67
N ASN A 233 -3.95 3.08 5.94
CA ASN A 233 -5.30 2.52 6.05
C ASN A 233 -5.22 1.14 6.68
N PHE A 234 -5.76 1.00 7.87
CA PHE A 234 -5.73 -0.23 8.66
C PHE A 234 -7.13 -0.83 8.76
N TYR A 235 -7.27 -2.08 8.32
CA TYR A 235 -8.55 -2.79 8.24
C TYR A 235 -8.63 -3.89 9.30
N ILE A 236 -9.82 -4.11 9.84
CA ILE A 236 -10.10 -5.16 10.81
C ILE A 236 -11.16 -6.08 10.22
N ASN A 237 -10.82 -7.37 10.10
CA ASN A 237 -11.71 -8.42 9.56
C ASN A 237 -12.25 -8.11 8.14
N ASP A 238 -11.44 -7.44 7.33
CA ASP A 238 -11.71 -7.14 5.92
C ASP A 238 -10.41 -7.25 5.10
N LYS A 239 -10.53 -7.19 3.78
CA LYS A 239 -9.38 -7.09 2.87
C LYS A 239 -8.72 -5.72 2.98
N PRO A 240 -7.40 -5.58 2.71
CA PRO A 240 -6.68 -4.30 2.86
C PRO A 240 -6.89 -3.34 1.69
N THR A 241 -7.84 -3.56 0.80
CA THR A 241 -8.08 -2.78 -0.42
C THR A 241 -9.54 -2.43 -0.61
N GLY A 242 -9.84 -1.50 -1.54
CA GLY A 242 -11.21 -1.11 -1.87
C GLY A 242 -11.74 0.01 -0.97
N ALA A 243 -10.89 0.97 -0.60
CA ALA A 243 -11.31 2.17 0.12
C ALA A 243 -12.41 2.92 -0.65
N VAL A 244 -13.47 3.27 0.06
CA VAL A 244 -14.60 4.01 -0.50
C VAL A 244 -14.35 5.51 -0.31
N VAL A 245 -14.37 6.26 -1.42
CA VAL A 245 -14.16 7.71 -1.42
C VAL A 245 -15.19 8.40 -0.52
N GLY A 246 -14.74 9.32 0.32
CA GLY A 246 -15.57 10.03 1.30
C GLY A 246 -15.87 9.26 2.60
N GLN A 247 -15.61 7.94 2.65
CA GLN A 247 -15.76 7.14 3.86
C GLN A 247 -14.43 6.73 4.48
N GLN A 248 -13.45 6.46 3.64
CA GLN A 248 -12.12 5.99 4.06
C GLN A 248 -11.04 6.87 3.39
N PRO A 249 -10.67 8.01 3.98
CA PRO A 249 -9.58 8.83 3.49
C PRO A 249 -8.32 7.98 3.30
N PHE A 250 -7.75 8.06 2.09
CA PHE A 250 -6.74 7.11 1.64
C PHE A 250 -5.34 7.71 1.64
N GLY A 251 -4.37 6.94 2.09
CA GLY A 251 -2.97 7.30 2.05
C GLY A 251 -2.12 6.50 3.01
N GLY A 252 -0.83 6.40 2.70
CA GLY A 252 0.16 5.71 3.51
C GLY A 252 1.42 6.49 3.71
N GLY A 253 2.18 6.10 4.72
CA GLY A 253 3.48 6.68 5.07
C GLY A 253 4.66 5.89 4.51
N ARG A 254 5.85 6.16 5.01
CA ARG A 254 7.10 5.55 4.57
C ARG A 254 7.26 5.68 3.04
N ALA A 255 7.69 4.62 2.34
CA ALA A 255 7.84 4.62 0.90
C ALA A 255 6.50 4.63 0.11
N SER A 256 5.36 4.60 0.79
CA SER A 256 4.03 4.61 0.14
C SER A 256 3.45 6.02 -0.07
N GLY A 257 4.16 7.07 0.33
CA GLY A 257 3.72 8.42 0.04
C GLY A 257 3.74 9.36 1.24
N THR A 258 3.07 10.49 1.10
CA THR A 258 3.08 11.59 2.08
C THR A 258 1.94 11.52 3.09
N ASN A 259 1.05 10.53 2.94
CA ASN A 259 -0.08 10.26 3.84
C ASN A 259 -1.02 11.47 4.05
N ASP A 260 -1.26 12.25 3.03
CA ASP A 260 -2.12 13.44 3.08
C ASP A 260 -3.61 13.12 3.00
N LYS A 261 -4.01 11.85 3.10
CA LYS A 261 -5.39 11.39 3.19
C LYS A 261 -6.28 11.91 2.06
N ALA A 262 -6.02 11.40 0.84
CA ALA A 262 -6.84 11.67 -0.33
C ALA A 262 -8.33 11.38 -0.04
N GLY A 263 -9.21 12.27 -0.51
CA GLY A 263 -10.65 12.21 -0.21
C GLY A 263 -11.05 12.82 1.13
N SER A 264 -10.17 13.59 1.78
CA SER A 264 -10.48 14.32 3.02
C SER A 264 -10.06 15.80 2.96
N GLN A 265 -10.54 16.57 3.93
CA GLN A 265 -10.12 17.97 4.12
C GLN A 265 -8.62 18.10 4.37
N LEU A 266 -7.96 17.09 4.97
CA LEU A 266 -6.53 17.12 5.23
C LEU A 266 -5.73 17.28 3.93
N ASN A 267 -6.16 16.60 2.87
CA ASN A 267 -5.52 16.76 1.55
C ASN A 267 -5.73 18.18 0.99
N LEU A 268 -6.90 18.76 1.16
CA LEU A 268 -7.20 20.12 0.68
C LEU A 268 -6.35 21.18 1.40
N TYR A 269 -6.14 21.05 2.71
CA TYR A 269 -5.30 21.97 3.48
C TYR A 269 -3.86 22.05 2.95
N ARG A 270 -3.36 21.01 2.31
CA ARG A 270 -2.02 21.03 1.69
C ARG A 270 -1.90 22.06 0.56
N TRP A 271 -3.02 22.46 -0.03
CA TRP A 271 -3.06 23.34 -1.20
C TRP A 271 -3.44 24.77 -0.86
N LEU A 272 -3.70 25.07 0.43
CA LEU A 272 -4.05 26.40 0.89
C LEU A 272 -2.80 27.16 1.33
N SER A 273 -2.79 28.46 1.07
CA SER A 273 -1.82 29.40 1.62
C SER A 273 -2.55 30.41 2.52
N ALA A 274 -2.41 30.21 3.83
CA ALA A 274 -3.08 31.07 4.79
C ALA A 274 -2.42 32.47 4.84
N ARG A 275 -3.25 33.50 4.89
CA ARG A 275 -2.84 34.90 5.10
C ARG A 275 -3.51 35.41 6.35
N THR A 276 -2.73 35.98 7.26
CA THR A 276 -3.25 36.68 8.44
C THR A 276 -3.20 38.16 8.18
N ILE A 277 -4.30 38.86 8.47
CA ILE A 277 -4.40 40.29 8.39
C ILE A 277 -4.69 40.82 9.81
N LYS A 278 -3.85 41.75 10.29
CA LYS A 278 -4.08 42.50 11.53
C LYS A 278 -4.28 43.94 11.16
N GLU A 279 -5.41 44.53 11.54
CA GLU A 279 -5.72 45.92 11.42
C GLU A 279 -5.79 46.53 12.82
N THR A 280 -5.19 47.72 13.01
CA THR A 280 -5.22 48.44 14.28
C THR A 280 -5.95 49.75 14.03
N PHE A 281 -7.15 49.91 14.61
CA PHE A 281 -7.98 51.10 14.45
C PHE A 281 -7.42 52.30 15.19
N ASN A 282 -6.70 52.06 16.29
CA ASN A 282 -5.96 53.09 17.06
C ASN A 282 -4.46 52.74 17.03
N PRO A 283 -3.73 53.09 15.95
CA PRO A 283 -2.33 52.81 15.86
C PRO A 283 -1.52 53.54 16.92
N PRO A 284 -0.50 52.93 17.53
CA PRO A 284 0.37 53.63 18.46
C PRO A 284 1.17 54.73 17.72
N ILE A 285 1.30 55.88 18.36
CA ILE A 285 2.05 57.04 17.84
C ILE A 285 3.39 57.24 18.55
N ASP A 286 3.70 56.44 19.54
CA ASP A 286 4.97 56.41 20.28
C ASP A 286 5.57 55.01 20.23
N PHE A 287 6.89 54.93 20.03
CA PHE A 287 7.58 53.64 20.00
C PHE A 287 7.77 53.01 21.38
N ARG A 288 7.65 53.83 22.44
CA ARG A 288 7.86 53.39 23.82
C ARG A 288 6.65 52.59 24.29
N TYR A 289 6.91 51.40 24.80
CA TYR A 289 5.93 50.63 25.55
C TYR A 289 5.80 51.14 26.99
N PRO A 290 4.67 50.88 27.67
CA PRO A 290 4.44 51.38 29.04
C PRO A 290 5.59 51.08 30.01
N PHE A 291 6.19 49.88 29.93
CA PHE A 291 7.31 49.50 30.83
C PHE A 291 8.58 50.32 30.63
N LEU A 292 8.76 50.99 29.49
CA LEU A 292 9.88 51.91 29.24
C LEU A 292 9.66 53.28 29.88
N GLN A 293 8.49 53.58 30.39
CA GLN A 293 8.13 54.83 31.00
C GLN A 293 8.05 54.73 32.52
N GLU A 294 8.15 53.56 33.11
CA GLU A 294 8.25 53.35 34.55
C GLU A 294 9.64 53.79 35.03
N LYS A 295 9.66 54.72 36.02
CA LYS A 295 10.89 55.21 36.67
C LYS A 295 11.18 54.36 37.90
#